data_c54eb69fe762439e225e385e5c986cd9
#
_entry.id   c54eb69fe762439e225e385e5c986cd9
#
_cell.length_a   1.000
_cell.length_b   1.000
_cell.length_c   1.000
_cell.angle_alpha   90.00
_cell.angle_beta   90.00
_cell.angle_gamma   90.00
#
_symmetry.space_group_name_H-M   'P 1'
#
loop_
_entity.id
_entity.type
_entity.pdbx_description
1 polymer ?
#
loop_
_entity_poly.entity_id
_entity_poly.type
_entity_poly.pdbx_seq_one_letter_code
_entity_poly.pdbx_strand_id
1 'polypeptide(L)'
;MADETIAAKVARFEQALSQLIDRLAEDRYVLAVVLVGSLSEETIWDREWIGLWVIEADGVSRRLRSDGKDERIFRILVEDSINIWAEVISRTRFKQMVEGSSRTAFSCNFFAKRQLVHSKDPSIDKWFDQANTVAVKDREKELLTFSTWTIHAHRHANMRLRMKDDLDLARQEVLNAAHSVAHTEIIRHGEVWEDEVIYKAIDGDPDLFQMIYLDVLSKRKSKKVLATALEAIDGYLDRHYKAHLKPLLDYLSKQNRVVPLSEISDQFAFSQLYPWHLISACDWLERKGRLEKLSAPFKLTKRSVEEVEEPAYFMDS
;
A
#
# COMPACT_ATOMS: atom_id res chain seq x y z
N MET A 1 33.57 1.58 15.46
CA MET A 1 33.44 0.37 14.62
C MET A 1 34.18 0.70 13.33
N ALA A 2 35.09 -0.15 12.88
CA ALA A 2 35.74 0.06 11.57
C ALA A 2 34.66 0.06 10.49
N ASP A 3 34.76 0.98 9.52
CA ASP A 3 33.85 1.05 8.37
C ASP A 3 33.91 -0.29 7.62
N GLU A 4 32.92 -1.14 7.82
CA GLU A 4 32.75 -2.38 7.07
C GLU A 4 32.48 -2.00 5.60
N THR A 5 33.24 -2.58 4.67
CA THR A 5 32.95 -2.34 3.24
C THR A 5 31.61 -2.94 2.86
N ILE A 6 30.92 -2.35 1.89
CA ILE A 6 29.61 -2.85 1.39
C ILE A 6 29.73 -4.31 0.96
N ALA A 7 30.81 -4.69 0.25
CA ALA A 7 31.06 -6.06 -0.17
C ALA A 7 31.22 -7.03 1.02
N ALA A 8 31.92 -6.64 2.08
CA ALA A 8 32.05 -7.45 3.30
C ALA A 8 30.69 -7.61 4.01
N LYS A 9 29.87 -6.56 4.04
CA LYS A 9 28.52 -6.62 4.59
C LYS A 9 27.63 -7.58 3.78
N VAL A 10 27.65 -7.52 2.44
CA VAL A 10 26.92 -8.44 1.56
C VAL A 10 27.32 -9.89 1.86
N ALA A 11 28.62 -10.20 1.84
CA ALA A 11 29.11 -11.56 2.09
C ALA A 11 28.69 -12.10 3.46
N ARG A 12 28.70 -11.28 4.49
CA ARG A 12 28.27 -11.65 5.84
C ARG A 12 26.76 -11.95 5.89
N PHE A 13 25.94 -11.15 5.21
CA PHE A 13 24.49 -11.35 5.13
C PHE A 13 24.13 -12.60 4.33
N GLU A 14 24.83 -12.86 3.21
CA GLU A 14 24.65 -14.06 2.40
C GLU A 14 25.02 -15.33 3.17
N GLN A 15 26.11 -15.28 3.95
CA GLN A 15 26.52 -16.40 4.80
C GLN A 15 25.47 -16.69 5.88
N ALA A 16 25.00 -15.69 6.59
CA ALA A 16 23.96 -15.85 7.62
C ALA A 16 22.66 -16.41 7.00
N LEU A 17 22.26 -15.88 5.84
CA LEU A 17 21.09 -16.39 5.11
C LEU A 17 21.26 -17.86 4.75
N SER A 18 22.40 -18.27 4.16
CA SER A 18 22.65 -19.64 3.77
C SER A 18 22.57 -20.60 4.96
N GLN A 19 23.23 -20.29 6.08
CA GLN A 19 23.20 -21.11 7.28
C GLN A 19 21.79 -21.30 7.85
N LEU A 20 20.98 -20.24 7.84
CA LEU A 20 19.60 -20.34 8.28
C LEU A 20 18.75 -21.17 7.32
N ILE A 21 18.92 -21.00 6.01
CA ILE A 21 18.19 -21.77 4.99
C ILE A 21 18.47 -23.25 5.13
N ASP A 22 19.74 -23.67 5.32
CA ASP A 22 20.11 -25.07 5.50
C ASP A 22 19.33 -25.70 6.68
N ARG A 23 19.23 -24.99 7.79
CA ARG A 23 18.46 -25.47 8.97
C ARG A 23 16.96 -25.49 8.71
N LEU A 24 16.39 -24.47 8.05
CA LEU A 24 14.97 -24.43 7.69
C LEU A 24 14.61 -25.52 6.67
N ALA A 25 15.56 -25.88 5.80
CA ALA A 25 15.39 -26.96 4.83
C ALA A 25 15.28 -28.34 5.47
N GLU A 26 15.79 -28.55 6.68
CA GLU A 26 15.63 -29.81 7.42
C GLU A 26 14.23 -29.95 8.04
N ASP A 27 13.53 -28.85 8.29
CA ASP A 27 12.19 -28.87 8.84
C ASP A 27 11.17 -29.37 7.80
N ARG A 28 10.53 -30.51 8.10
CA ARG A 28 9.54 -31.13 7.21
C ARG A 28 8.31 -30.26 6.94
N TYR A 29 8.02 -29.32 7.82
CA TYR A 29 6.86 -28.43 7.73
C TYR A 29 7.15 -27.15 6.97
N VAL A 30 8.41 -26.77 6.79
CA VAL A 30 8.81 -25.67 5.94
C VAL A 30 8.82 -26.14 4.49
N LEU A 31 7.94 -25.54 3.68
CA LEU A 31 7.77 -25.89 2.26
C LEU A 31 8.60 -25.02 1.35
N ALA A 32 8.76 -23.73 1.70
CA ALA A 32 9.59 -22.81 0.95
C ALA A 32 10.06 -21.63 1.82
N VAL A 33 11.13 -20.98 1.38
CA VAL A 33 11.66 -19.75 1.97
C VAL A 33 11.85 -18.72 0.86
N VAL A 34 11.31 -17.54 1.04
CA VAL A 34 11.44 -16.41 0.13
C VAL A 34 12.23 -15.31 0.84
N LEU A 35 13.35 -14.93 0.26
CA LEU A 35 14.06 -13.70 0.64
C LEU A 35 13.24 -12.51 0.16
N VAL A 36 12.90 -11.61 1.05
CA VAL A 36 12.12 -10.40 0.78
C VAL A 36 13.08 -9.22 0.63
N GLY A 37 13.02 -8.60 -0.53
CA GLY A 37 14.00 -7.60 -0.92
C GLY A 37 15.24 -8.20 -1.55
N SER A 38 16.34 -7.44 -1.62
CA SER A 38 17.61 -7.86 -2.21
C SER A 38 18.76 -7.68 -1.22
N LEU A 39 19.76 -8.52 -1.33
CA LEU A 39 21.05 -8.37 -0.65
C LEU A 39 22.12 -7.78 -1.59
N SER A 40 21.74 -7.19 -2.72
CA SER A 40 22.67 -6.53 -3.63
C SER A 40 23.34 -5.30 -2.99
N GLU A 41 24.49 -4.91 -3.52
CA GLU A 41 25.24 -3.73 -3.04
C GLU A 41 24.37 -2.44 -3.05
N GLU A 42 23.47 -2.31 -4.01
CA GLU A 42 22.57 -1.15 -4.14
C GLU A 42 21.57 -1.01 -2.99
N THR A 43 21.23 -2.11 -2.30
CA THR A 43 20.16 -2.12 -1.29
C THR A 43 20.65 -2.47 0.12
N ILE A 44 21.85 -3.02 0.25
CA ILE A 44 22.38 -3.51 1.54
C ILE A 44 22.92 -2.38 2.42
N TRP A 45 23.24 -1.21 1.86
CA TRP A 45 23.96 -0.14 2.56
C TRP A 45 23.18 0.40 3.77
N ASP A 46 21.85 0.46 3.70
CA ASP A 46 20.97 0.95 4.77
C ASP A 46 20.34 -0.18 5.59
N ARG A 47 20.58 -1.46 5.23
CA ARG A 47 19.96 -2.60 5.92
C ARG A 47 20.76 -3.08 7.09
N GLU A 48 20.07 -3.40 8.17
CA GLU A 48 20.59 -4.04 9.38
C GLU A 48 19.94 -5.41 9.65
N TRP A 49 19.07 -5.87 8.75
CA TRP A 49 18.30 -7.10 8.91
C TRP A 49 17.98 -7.77 7.58
N ILE A 50 17.72 -9.08 7.64
CA ILE A 50 17.25 -9.89 6.50
C ILE A 50 15.74 -10.11 6.65
N GLY A 51 14.96 -9.92 5.58
CA GLY A 51 13.54 -10.22 5.54
C GLY A 51 13.26 -11.56 4.89
N LEU A 52 12.49 -12.43 5.55
CA LEU A 52 12.10 -13.72 5.00
C LEU A 52 10.60 -13.94 5.10
N TRP A 53 10.02 -14.57 4.09
CA TRP A 53 8.77 -15.30 4.23
C TRP A 53 9.07 -16.78 4.29
N VAL A 54 8.63 -17.42 5.38
CA VAL A 54 8.72 -18.85 5.58
C VAL A 54 7.35 -19.45 5.30
N ILE A 55 7.24 -20.19 4.20
CA ILE A 55 5.97 -20.80 3.79
C ILE A 55 5.90 -22.20 4.42
N GLU A 56 4.94 -22.38 5.30
CA GLU A 56 4.74 -23.65 6.01
C GLU A 56 3.55 -24.46 5.46
N ALA A 57 3.54 -25.75 5.75
CA ALA A 57 2.41 -26.62 5.47
C ALA A 57 1.14 -26.14 6.21
N ASP A 58 -0.01 -26.30 5.58
CA ASP A 58 -1.27 -25.87 6.15
C ASP A 58 -1.57 -26.61 7.48
N GLY A 59 -2.07 -25.85 8.45
CA GLY A 59 -2.52 -26.40 9.73
C GLY A 59 -1.42 -26.65 10.77
N VAL A 60 -0.17 -26.26 10.51
CA VAL A 60 0.96 -26.45 11.45
C VAL A 60 0.95 -25.36 12.52
N SER A 61 0.98 -24.11 12.13
CA SER A 61 0.92 -22.98 13.07
C SER A 61 -0.52 -22.50 13.21
N ARG A 62 -1.22 -22.94 14.25
CA ARG A 62 -2.56 -22.44 14.56
C ARG A 62 -2.48 -21.40 15.68
N ARG A 63 -2.40 -20.12 15.31
CA ARG A 63 -3.00 -19.05 16.12
C ARG A 63 -4.08 -18.39 15.29
N LEU A 64 -5.29 -18.93 15.40
CA LEU A 64 -6.47 -18.22 14.92
C LEU A 64 -6.67 -17.01 15.84
N ARG A 65 -6.81 -15.82 15.27
CA ARG A 65 -7.36 -14.68 16.01
C ARG A 65 -8.76 -15.04 16.49
N SER A 66 -9.23 -14.36 17.52
CA SER A 66 -10.59 -14.51 18.06
C SER A 66 -11.70 -14.33 17.00
N ASP A 67 -11.34 -13.71 15.84
CA ASP A 67 -12.22 -13.50 14.68
C ASP A 67 -12.09 -14.62 13.60
N GLY A 68 -11.38 -15.71 13.89
CA GLY A 68 -11.21 -16.84 12.97
C GLY A 68 -10.25 -16.62 11.80
N LYS A 69 -9.50 -15.50 11.78
CA LYS A 69 -8.55 -15.20 10.71
C LYS A 69 -7.15 -15.72 11.05
N ASP A 70 -6.43 -16.19 10.03
CA ASP A 70 -5.02 -16.56 10.17
C ASP A 70 -4.21 -15.33 10.63
N GLU A 71 -3.56 -15.46 11.77
CA GLU A 71 -2.68 -14.44 12.29
C GLU A 71 -1.33 -14.54 11.56
N ARG A 72 -0.85 -13.40 11.04
CA ARG A 72 0.53 -13.33 10.56
C ARG A 72 1.47 -13.53 11.73
N ILE A 73 2.34 -14.53 11.64
CA ILE A 73 3.30 -14.85 12.69
C ILE A 73 4.62 -14.22 12.32
N PHE A 74 4.97 -13.13 13.00
CA PHE A 74 6.29 -12.54 12.87
C PHE A 74 7.24 -13.12 13.93
N ARG A 75 8.45 -13.44 13.49
CA ARG A 75 9.55 -13.88 14.35
C ARG A 75 10.79 -13.04 14.04
N ILE A 76 11.52 -12.72 15.09
CA ILE A 76 12.87 -12.16 14.93
C ILE A 76 13.83 -13.28 15.31
N LEU A 77 14.61 -13.70 14.34
CA LEU A 77 15.66 -14.70 14.48
C LEU A 77 17.01 -14.00 14.47
N VAL A 78 18.04 -14.68 14.91
CA VAL A 78 19.43 -14.18 14.86
C VAL A 78 20.32 -15.25 14.28
N GLU A 79 21.13 -14.87 13.31
CA GLU A 79 22.21 -15.69 12.74
C GLU A 79 23.45 -14.82 12.57
N ASP A 80 24.59 -15.26 13.08
CA ASP A 80 25.85 -14.51 13.06
C ASP A 80 25.71 -13.04 13.48
N SER A 81 24.92 -12.78 14.54
CA SER A 81 24.59 -11.43 15.04
C SER A 81 23.77 -10.57 14.08
N ILE A 82 23.23 -11.15 12.99
CA ILE A 82 22.31 -10.46 12.08
C ILE A 82 20.89 -10.79 12.47
N ASN A 83 20.07 -9.75 12.60
CA ASN A 83 18.64 -9.91 12.82
C ASN A 83 17.94 -10.36 11.53
N ILE A 84 17.09 -11.39 11.66
CA ILE A 84 16.32 -11.92 10.54
C ILE A 84 14.83 -11.83 10.90
N TRP A 85 14.09 -11.06 10.12
CA TRP A 85 12.66 -10.90 10.28
C TRP A 85 11.95 -11.95 9.44
N ALA A 86 11.40 -12.96 10.08
CA ALA A 86 10.67 -14.03 9.43
C ALA A 86 9.16 -13.87 9.62
N GLU A 87 8.43 -13.71 8.52
CA GLU A 87 6.98 -13.84 8.50
C GLU A 87 6.63 -15.26 8.10
N VAL A 88 5.99 -16.00 9.01
CA VAL A 88 5.54 -17.37 8.74
C VAL A 88 4.12 -17.32 8.19
N ILE A 89 3.93 -17.88 7.00
CA ILE A 89 2.67 -17.90 6.25
C ILE A 89 2.31 -19.33 5.84
N SER A 90 1.04 -19.69 5.95
CA SER A 90 0.59 -20.99 5.45
C SER A 90 0.62 -21.05 3.92
N ARG A 91 0.77 -22.24 3.37
CA ARG A 91 0.73 -22.50 1.92
C ARG A 91 -0.53 -21.93 1.26
N THR A 92 -1.68 -22.19 1.86
CA THR A 92 -2.96 -21.65 1.38
C THR A 92 -2.98 -20.11 1.39
N ARG A 93 -2.42 -19.49 2.42
CA ARG A 93 -2.33 -18.03 2.51
C ARG A 93 -1.44 -17.44 1.42
N PHE A 94 -0.28 -18.03 1.17
CA PHE A 94 0.60 -17.61 0.10
C PHE A 94 -0.09 -17.66 -1.27
N LYS A 95 -0.78 -18.77 -1.56
CA LYS A 95 -1.60 -18.90 -2.77
C LYS A 95 -2.64 -17.79 -2.89
N GLN A 96 -3.41 -17.51 -1.83
CA GLN A 96 -4.42 -16.46 -1.81
C GLN A 96 -3.83 -15.06 -2.03
N MET A 97 -2.63 -14.81 -1.53
CA MET A 97 -1.93 -13.54 -1.77
C MET A 97 -1.57 -13.38 -3.25
N VAL A 98 -0.99 -14.42 -3.86
CA VAL A 98 -0.61 -14.40 -5.27
C VAL A 98 -1.82 -14.27 -6.20
N GLU A 99 -2.92 -14.96 -5.89
CA GLU A 99 -4.17 -14.92 -6.69
C GLU A 99 -5.00 -13.64 -6.48
N GLY A 100 -4.56 -12.71 -5.60
CA GLY A 100 -5.30 -11.49 -5.28
C GLY A 100 -6.64 -11.75 -4.57
N SER A 101 -6.83 -12.95 -4.00
CA SER A 101 -8.05 -13.33 -3.26
C SER A 101 -7.96 -13.00 -1.77
N SER A 102 -6.84 -12.47 -1.32
CA SER A 102 -6.65 -11.99 0.04
C SER A 102 -7.47 -10.71 0.30
N ARG A 103 -7.99 -10.54 1.54
CA ARG A 103 -8.66 -9.31 1.96
C ARG A 103 -7.70 -8.11 2.06
N THR A 104 -6.41 -8.37 2.23
CA THR A 104 -5.37 -7.34 2.19
C THR A 104 -4.80 -7.28 0.80
N ALA A 105 -4.60 -6.08 0.25
CA ALA A 105 -3.82 -5.92 -0.95
C ALA A 105 -2.44 -6.57 -0.77
N PHE A 106 -1.93 -7.14 -1.83
CA PHE A 106 -0.59 -7.70 -1.86
C PHE A 106 0.39 -6.55 -1.61
N SER A 107 1.13 -6.61 -0.52
CA SER A 107 2.10 -5.55 -0.18
C SER A 107 3.27 -5.61 -1.16
N CYS A 108 3.17 -4.84 -2.21
CA CYS A 108 4.11 -4.87 -3.32
C CYS A 108 5.53 -4.52 -2.89
N ASN A 109 5.70 -3.59 -1.94
CA ASN A 109 7.01 -3.10 -1.52
C ASN A 109 7.96 -4.23 -1.07
N PHE A 110 7.51 -5.05 -0.13
CA PHE A 110 8.35 -6.15 0.37
C PHE A 110 8.57 -7.28 -0.63
N PHE A 111 7.75 -7.37 -1.67
CA PHE A 111 7.78 -8.48 -2.61
C PHE A 111 8.38 -8.12 -3.97
N ALA A 112 8.69 -6.85 -4.21
CA ALA A 112 9.21 -6.37 -5.48
C ALA A 112 10.56 -7.01 -5.84
N LYS A 113 11.50 -6.94 -4.91
CA LYS A 113 12.83 -7.57 -5.03
C LYS A 113 12.85 -8.82 -4.15
N ARG A 114 12.29 -9.92 -4.65
CA ARG A 114 12.22 -11.19 -3.93
C ARG A 114 13.01 -12.28 -4.62
N GLN A 115 13.44 -13.25 -3.84
CA GLN A 115 14.11 -14.43 -4.35
C GLN A 115 13.58 -15.67 -3.65
N LEU A 116 13.19 -16.69 -4.41
CA LEU A 116 12.88 -18.01 -3.88
C LEU A 116 14.22 -18.72 -3.57
N VAL A 117 14.58 -18.76 -2.28
CA VAL A 117 15.89 -19.27 -1.85
C VAL A 117 15.85 -20.75 -1.47
N HIS A 118 14.65 -21.27 -1.18
CA HIS A 118 14.41 -22.68 -0.92
C HIS A 118 12.98 -23.05 -1.28
N SER A 119 12.77 -24.24 -1.90
CA SER A 119 11.44 -24.81 -2.13
C SER A 119 11.47 -26.33 -2.16
N LYS A 120 10.44 -26.94 -1.57
CA LYS A 120 10.12 -28.37 -1.63
C LYS A 120 8.79 -28.63 -2.35
N ASP A 121 8.05 -27.60 -2.72
CA ASP A 121 6.71 -27.69 -3.32
C ASP A 121 6.67 -26.98 -4.68
N PRO A 122 6.67 -27.75 -5.81
CA PRO A 122 6.64 -27.19 -7.15
C PRO A 122 5.44 -26.26 -7.44
N SER A 123 4.37 -26.36 -6.66
CA SER A 123 3.25 -25.44 -6.81
C SER A 123 3.56 -24.04 -6.26
N ILE A 124 4.41 -23.96 -5.24
CA ILE A 124 4.89 -22.68 -4.70
C ILE A 124 5.80 -22.00 -5.72
N ASP A 125 6.68 -22.77 -6.38
CA ASP A 125 7.54 -22.25 -7.45
C ASP A 125 6.71 -21.58 -8.55
N LYS A 126 5.67 -22.29 -9.02
CA LYS A 126 4.74 -21.76 -10.01
C LYS A 126 4.02 -20.49 -9.54
N TRP A 127 3.55 -20.46 -8.30
CA TRP A 127 2.88 -19.27 -7.76
C TRP A 127 3.85 -18.10 -7.58
N PHE A 128 5.08 -18.40 -7.18
CA PHE A 128 6.14 -17.40 -7.06
C PHE A 128 6.43 -16.71 -8.39
N ASP A 129 6.51 -17.48 -9.49
CA ASP A 129 6.70 -16.95 -10.84
C ASP A 129 5.48 -16.13 -11.31
N GLN A 130 4.27 -16.60 -11.00
CA GLN A 130 3.03 -15.87 -11.32
C GLN A 130 2.93 -14.52 -10.59
N ALA A 131 3.54 -14.37 -9.43
CA ALA A 131 3.54 -13.15 -8.64
C ALA A 131 4.45 -12.04 -9.20
N ASN A 132 5.07 -12.22 -10.37
CA ASN A 132 5.85 -11.16 -11.05
C ASN A 132 4.98 -10.02 -11.59
N THR A 133 3.66 -10.24 -11.67
CA THR A 133 2.69 -9.22 -12.06
C THR A 133 1.68 -9.01 -10.94
N VAL A 134 1.33 -7.75 -10.68
CA VAL A 134 0.29 -7.42 -9.70
C VAL A 134 -1.05 -7.93 -10.22
N ALA A 135 -1.72 -8.79 -9.46
CA ALA A 135 -3.05 -9.28 -9.82
C ALA A 135 -4.03 -8.10 -10.00
N VAL A 136 -4.92 -8.19 -11.00
CA VAL A 136 -5.84 -7.08 -11.36
C VAL A 136 -6.62 -6.56 -10.14
N LYS A 137 -7.13 -7.46 -9.29
CA LYS A 137 -7.88 -7.06 -8.08
C LYS A 137 -7.03 -6.35 -7.05
N ASP A 138 -5.76 -6.72 -6.90
CA ASP A 138 -4.85 -6.06 -5.99
C ASP A 138 -4.45 -4.70 -6.55
N ARG A 139 -4.22 -4.59 -7.84
CA ARG A 139 -3.99 -3.32 -8.53
C ARG A 139 -5.15 -2.34 -8.31
N GLU A 140 -6.41 -2.79 -8.46
CA GLU A 140 -7.58 -1.94 -8.23
C GLU A 140 -7.67 -1.46 -6.77
N LYS A 141 -7.35 -2.31 -5.79
CA LYS A 141 -7.32 -1.94 -4.37
C LYS A 141 -6.20 -0.95 -4.05
N GLU A 142 -5.00 -1.19 -4.57
CA GLU A 142 -3.85 -0.30 -4.38
C GLU A 142 -4.11 1.08 -5.02
N LEU A 143 -4.63 1.12 -6.25
CA LEU A 143 -5.03 2.36 -6.91
C LEU A 143 -6.05 3.14 -6.08
N LEU A 144 -7.10 2.46 -5.56
CA LEU A 144 -8.08 3.08 -4.68
C LEU A 144 -7.42 3.64 -3.42
N THR A 145 -6.54 2.86 -2.79
CA THR A 145 -5.86 3.26 -1.55
C THR A 145 -5.02 4.51 -1.75
N PHE A 146 -4.08 4.49 -2.69
CA PHE A 146 -3.18 5.62 -2.90
C PHE A 146 -3.90 6.84 -3.47
N SER A 147 -4.92 6.65 -4.31
CA SER A 147 -5.71 7.79 -4.81
C SER A 147 -6.55 8.45 -3.72
N THR A 148 -7.13 7.69 -2.81
CA THR A 148 -7.84 8.28 -1.66
C THR A 148 -6.89 8.99 -0.70
N TRP A 149 -5.67 8.49 -0.51
CA TRP A 149 -4.62 9.18 0.24
C TRP A 149 -4.19 10.48 -0.45
N THR A 150 -4.00 10.44 -1.77
CA THR A 150 -3.70 11.66 -2.56
C THR A 150 -4.78 12.71 -2.37
N ILE A 151 -6.05 12.34 -2.50
CA ILE A 151 -7.20 13.25 -2.33
C ILE A 151 -7.23 13.81 -0.90
N HIS A 152 -6.98 12.98 0.10
CA HIS A 152 -6.96 13.39 1.50
C HIS A 152 -5.84 14.39 1.78
N ALA A 153 -4.62 14.09 1.38
CA ALA A 153 -3.47 14.98 1.54
C ALA A 153 -3.66 16.30 0.76
N HIS A 154 -4.16 16.23 -0.49
CA HIS A 154 -4.50 17.39 -1.29
C HIS A 154 -5.53 18.30 -0.60
N ARG A 155 -6.60 17.73 -0.02
CA ARG A 155 -7.60 18.46 0.77
C ARG A 155 -6.94 19.17 1.96
N HIS A 156 -6.09 18.46 2.72
CA HIS A 156 -5.39 19.02 3.87
C HIS A 156 -4.43 20.14 3.48
N ALA A 157 -3.66 19.97 2.42
CA ALA A 157 -2.78 21.01 1.89
C ALA A 157 -3.55 22.28 1.50
N ASN A 158 -4.67 22.14 0.78
CA ASN A 158 -5.55 23.28 0.44
C ASN A 158 -6.11 23.99 1.67
N MET A 159 -6.54 23.24 2.67
CA MET A 159 -7.05 23.82 3.92
C MET A 159 -5.96 24.60 4.66
N ARG A 160 -4.73 24.04 4.76
CA ARG A 160 -3.58 24.72 5.37
C ARG A 160 -3.22 26.00 4.63
N LEU A 161 -3.16 25.91 3.29
CA LEU A 161 -2.78 27.02 2.43
C LEU A 161 -3.79 28.17 2.46
N ARG A 162 -5.10 27.86 2.42
CA ARG A 162 -6.16 28.87 2.29
C ARG A 162 -6.65 29.43 3.63
N MET A 163 -6.75 28.57 4.66
CA MET A 163 -7.40 28.99 5.92
C MET A 163 -6.41 29.39 7.00
N LYS A 164 -5.21 28.82 7.00
CA LYS A 164 -4.21 29.04 8.07
C LYS A 164 -2.95 29.75 7.64
N ASP A 165 -2.74 29.93 6.34
CA ASP A 165 -1.51 30.46 5.76
C ASP A 165 -0.24 29.69 6.20
N ASP A 166 -0.41 28.41 6.53
CA ASP A 166 0.63 27.53 7.02
C ASP A 166 1.31 26.83 5.84
N LEU A 167 2.33 27.51 5.31
CA LEU A 167 3.06 27.03 4.13
C LEU A 167 3.94 25.80 4.43
N ASP A 168 4.34 25.59 5.68
CA ASP A 168 5.20 24.45 6.04
C ASP A 168 4.39 23.15 6.05
N LEU A 169 3.29 23.12 6.77
CA LEU A 169 2.43 21.95 6.77
C LEU A 169 1.74 21.75 5.42
N ALA A 170 1.38 22.83 4.70
CA ALA A 170 0.87 22.70 3.33
C ALA A 170 1.90 22.03 2.39
N ARG A 171 3.17 22.42 2.48
CA ARG A 171 4.26 21.80 1.71
C ARG A 171 4.41 20.32 2.02
N GLN A 172 4.39 19.96 3.29
CA GLN A 172 4.47 18.55 3.71
C GLN A 172 3.33 17.72 3.11
N GLU A 173 2.09 18.23 3.17
CA GLU A 173 0.94 17.53 2.61
C GLU A 173 1.00 17.42 1.08
N VAL A 174 1.54 18.42 0.38
CA VAL A 174 1.78 18.34 -1.07
C VAL A 174 2.79 17.24 -1.38
N LEU A 175 3.87 17.12 -0.61
CA LEU A 175 4.87 16.06 -0.80
C LEU A 175 4.28 14.67 -0.49
N ASN A 176 3.44 14.54 0.54
CA ASN A 176 2.72 13.31 0.84
C ASN A 176 1.79 12.91 -0.33
N ALA A 177 1.08 13.90 -0.90
CA ALA A 177 0.25 13.67 -2.09
C ALA A 177 1.09 13.25 -3.30
N ALA A 178 2.25 13.88 -3.54
CA ALA A 178 3.16 13.54 -4.64
C ALA A 178 3.69 12.10 -4.52
N HIS A 179 4.04 11.65 -3.31
CA HIS A 179 4.41 10.26 -3.06
C HIS A 179 3.25 9.29 -3.39
N SER A 180 2.03 9.62 -2.98
CA SER A 180 0.87 8.80 -3.29
C SER A 180 0.56 8.78 -4.80
N VAL A 181 0.76 9.89 -5.52
CA VAL A 181 0.68 9.95 -6.99
C VAL A 181 1.74 9.05 -7.62
N ALA A 182 2.98 9.06 -7.11
CA ALA A 182 4.04 8.19 -7.61
C ALA A 182 3.65 6.70 -7.52
N HIS A 183 3.10 6.27 -6.39
CA HIS A 183 2.58 4.90 -6.25
C HIS A 183 1.48 4.60 -7.27
N THR A 184 0.52 5.54 -7.46
CA THR A 184 -0.55 5.31 -8.45
C THR A 184 -0.03 5.19 -9.87
N GLU A 185 1.00 5.96 -10.25
CA GLU A 185 1.63 5.87 -11.58
C GLU A 185 2.27 4.49 -11.81
N ILE A 186 3.10 4.03 -10.90
CA ILE A 186 3.77 2.72 -11.01
C ILE A 186 2.72 1.59 -11.09
N ILE A 187 1.74 1.61 -10.18
CA ILE A 187 0.69 0.57 -10.11
C ILE A 187 -0.20 0.62 -11.37
N ARG A 188 -0.50 1.81 -11.90
CA ARG A 188 -1.29 1.98 -13.12
C ARG A 188 -0.64 1.29 -14.32
N HIS A 189 0.67 1.31 -14.42
CA HIS A 189 1.42 0.61 -15.45
C HIS A 189 1.56 -0.90 -15.18
N GLY A 190 1.01 -1.42 -14.07
CA GLY A 190 1.07 -2.84 -13.72
C GLY A 190 2.39 -3.26 -13.10
N GLU A 191 3.20 -2.30 -12.75
CA GLU A 191 4.50 -2.52 -12.12
C GLU A 191 4.37 -2.60 -10.60
N VAL A 192 5.32 -3.29 -9.99
CA VAL A 192 5.47 -3.37 -8.54
C VAL A 192 6.28 -2.15 -8.08
N TRP A 193 5.81 -1.46 -7.05
CA TRP A 193 6.52 -0.31 -6.50
C TRP A 193 7.55 -0.72 -5.44
N GLU A 194 8.62 0.06 -5.34
CA GLU A 194 9.74 -0.11 -4.43
C GLU A 194 9.86 1.13 -3.52
N ASP A 195 10.82 1.13 -2.59
CA ASP A 195 11.03 2.26 -1.67
C ASP A 195 11.34 3.57 -2.42
N GLU A 196 12.03 3.48 -3.56
CA GLU A 196 12.41 4.62 -4.39
C GLU A 196 11.35 4.97 -5.45
N VAL A 197 10.08 4.70 -5.17
CA VAL A 197 8.94 4.91 -6.08
C VAL A 197 8.93 6.30 -6.75
N ILE A 198 9.36 7.34 -6.03
CA ILE A 198 9.31 8.71 -6.51
C ILE A 198 10.27 8.95 -7.69
N TYR A 199 11.48 8.37 -7.67
CA TYR A 199 12.46 8.52 -8.76
C TYR A 199 11.98 7.82 -10.02
N LYS A 200 11.45 6.61 -9.87
CA LYS A 200 10.87 5.87 -10.99
C LYS A 200 9.66 6.58 -11.61
N ALA A 201 8.85 7.24 -10.79
CA ALA A 201 7.72 8.03 -11.27
C ALA A 201 8.15 9.32 -11.97
N ILE A 202 9.25 9.96 -11.52
CA ILE A 202 9.87 11.10 -12.21
C ILE A 202 10.29 10.71 -13.63
N ASP A 203 10.91 9.56 -13.80
CA ASP A 203 11.32 9.06 -15.13
C ASP A 203 10.10 8.77 -16.04
N GLY A 204 8.97 8.36 -15.47
CA GLY A 204 7.74 8.06 -16.20
C GLY A 204 6.93 9.30 -16.63
N ASP A 205 6.83 10.32 -15.78
CA ASP A 205 6.14 11.61 -16.06
C ASP A 205 6.92 12.78 -15.47
N PRO A 206 8.04 13.19 -16.11
CA PRO A 206 8.91 14.23 -15.59
C PRO A 206 8.21 15.57 -15.43
N ASP A 207 7.28 15.93 -16.32
CA ASP A 207 6.59 17.22 -16.29
C ASP A 207 5.65 17.33 -15.07
N LEU A 208 4.92 16.29 -14.76
CA LEU A 208 4.07 16.24 -13.57
C LEU A 208 4.92 16.34 -12.31
N PHE A 209 5.93 15.47 -12.19
CA PHE A 209 6.76 15.40 -10.98
C PHE A 209 7.69 16.61 -10.81
N GLN A 210 8.04 17.31 -11.89
CA GLN A 210 8.68 18.60 -11.79
C GLN A 210 7.81 19.57 -10.97
N MET A 211 6.51 19.64 -11.24
CA MET A 211 5.59 20.57 -10.57
C MET A 211 5.23 20.15 -9.15
N ILE A 212 4.91 18.85 -8.93
CA ILE A 212 4.35 18.39 -7.66
C ILE A 212 5.41 17.97 -6.64
N TYR A 213 6.64 17.71 -7.07
CA TYR A 213 7.71 17.23 -6.20
C TYR A 213 8.97 18.10 -6.27
N LEU A 214 9.67 18.15 -7.42
CA LEU A 214 10.97 18.82 -7.54
C LEU A 214 10.89 20.32 -7.27
N ASP A 215 9.92 21.01 -7.84
CA ASP A 215 9.70 22.44 -7.60
C ASP A 215 9.30 22.73 -6.15
N VAL A 216 8.51 21.85 -5.54
CA VAL A 216 8.10 21.97 -4.15
C VAL A 216 9.29 21.79 -3.20
N LEU A 217 10.26 20.93 -3.54
CA LEU A 217 11.48 20.72 -2.75
C LEU A 217 12.50 21.85 -2.94
N SER A 218 12.77 22.24 -4.18
CA SER A 218 13.94 23.08 -4.53
C SER A 218 13.63 24.57 -4.56
N LYS A 219 12.42 24.98 -4.97
CA LYS A 219 12.07 26.40 -5.06
C LYS A 219 11.80 27.02 -3.70
N ARG A 220 11.98 28.34 -3.59
CA ARG A 220 11.58 29.08 -2.40
C ARG A 220 10.10 28.84 -2.11
N LYS A 221 9.82 28.42 -0.89
CA LYS A 221 8.47 28.18 -0.41
C LYS A 221 7.58 29.41 -0.61
N SER A 222 6.48 29.25 -1.32
CA SER A 222 5.51 30.31 -1.59
C SER A 222 4.12 29.73 -1.87
N LYS A 223 3.09 30.54 -1.63
CA LYS A 223 1.71 30.19 -1.99
C LYS A 223 1.59 29.78 -3.46
N LYS A 224 2.27 30.49 -4.37
CA LYS A 224 2.23 30.21 -5.80
C LYS A 224 2.75 28.82 -6.15
N VAL A 225 3.91 28.43 -5.61
CA VAL A 225 4.49 27.09 -5.86
C VAL A 225 3.54 26.01 -5.38
N LEU A 226 3.01 26.13 -4.16
CA LEU A 226 2.11 25.13 -3.59
C LEU A 226 0.75 25.08 -4.32
N ALA A 227 0.20 26.23 -4.73
CA ALA A 227 -1.03 26.29 -5.52
C ALA A 227 -0.86 25.59 -6.88
N THR A 228 0.25 25.87 -7.60
CA THR A 228 0.56 25.20 -8.87
C THR A 228 0.65 23.69 -8.70
N ALA A 229 1.32 23.21 -7.65
CA ALA A 229 1.42 21.78 -7.36
C ALA A 229 0.05 21.16 -7.06
N LEU A 230 -0.78 21.84 -6.28
CA LEU A 230 -2.14 21.37 -5.95
C LEU A 230 -3.06 21.32 -7.17
N GLU A 231 -2.97 22.31 -8.07
CA GLU A 231 -3.70 22.30 -9.34
C GLU A 231 -3.25 21.13 -10.24
N ALA A 232 -1.95 20.86 -10.30
CA ALA A 232 -1.41 19.74 -11.06
C ALA A 232 -1.90 18.39 -10.50
N ILE A 233 -1.90 18.20 -9.16
CA ILE A 233 -2.42 17.01 -8.51
C ILE A 233 -3.93 16.84 -8.76
N ASP A 234 -4.72 17.91 -8.63
CA ASP A 234 -6.17 17.84 -8.90
C ASP A 234 -6.46 17.49 -10.36
N GLY A 235 -5.70 18.07 -11.30
CA GLY A 235 -5.79 17.74 -12.72
C GLY A 235 -5.39 16.29 -13.03
N TYR A 236 -4.39 15.75 -12.33
CA TYR A 236 -4.02 14.34 -12.43
C TYR A 236 -5.15 13.42 -11.95
N LEU A 237 -5.69 13.69 -10.77
CA LEU A 237 -6.81 12.93 -10.21
C LEU A 237 -8.02 12.97 -11.15
N ASP A 238 -8.32 14.12 -11.73
CA ASP A 238 -9.47 14.32 -12.63
C ASP A 238 -9.33 13.54 -13.94
N ARG A 239 -8.13 13.40 -14.47
CA ARG A 239 -7.86 12.57 -15.66
C ARG A 239 -8.02 11.07 -15.39
N HIS A 240 -7.68 10.60 -14.20
CA HIS A 240 -7.51 9.16 -13.91
C HIS A 240 -8.56 8.58 -12.94
N TYR A 241 -9.48 9.38 -12.38
CA TYR A 241 -10.39 8.94 -11.31
C TYR A 241 -11.20 7.68 -11.63
N LYS A 242 -11.63 7.50 -12.90
CA LYS A 242 -12.45 6.33 -13.29
C LYS A 242 -11.69 5.02 -13.08
N ALA A 243 -10.41 5.00 -13.40
CA ALA A 243 -9.56 3.83 -13.19
C ALA A 243 -9.13 3.71 -11.72
N HIS A 244 -8.76 4.81 -11.11
CA HIS A 244 -8.21 4.85 -9.75
C HIS A 244 -9.26 4.57 -8.68
N LEU A 245 -10.46 5.13 -8.82
CA LEU A 245 -11.56 4.95 -7.87
C LEU A 245 -12.56 3.90 -8.35
N LYS A 246 -12.21 3.09 -9.36
CA LYS A 246 -13.09 2.11 -9.97
C LYS A 246 -13.85 1.23 -8.97
N PRO A 247 -13.21 0.61 -7.94
CA PRO A 247 -13.95 -0.21 -6.99
C PRO A 247 -15.03 0.56 -6.23
N LEU A 248 -14.77 1.81 -5.87
CA LEU A 248 -15.73 2.69 -5.18
C LEU A 248 -16.89 3.07 -6.11
N LEU A 249 -16.57 3.48 -7.33
CA LEU A 249 -17.58 3.84 -8.35
C LEU A 249 -18.45 2.65 -8.72
N ASP A 250 -17.86 1.48 -8.98
CA ASP A 250 -18.57 0.24 -9.29
C ASP A 250 -19.48 -0.21 -8.14
N TYR A 251 -19.04 0.00 -6.89
CA TYR A 251 -19.85 -0.31 -5.72
C TYR A 251 -21.07 0.61 -5.64
N LEU A 252 -20.86 1.93 -5.70
CA LEU A 252 -21.92 2.92 -5.58
C LEU A 252 -22.95 2.81 -6.71
N SER A 253 -22.49 2.65 -7.97
CA SER A 253 -23.39 2.52 -9.12
C SER A 253 -24.29 1.28 -9.05
N LYS A 254 -23.78 0.16 -8.50
CA LYS A 254 -24.56 -1.08 -8.34
C LYS A 254 -25.64 -0.97 -7.27
N GLN A 255 -25.48 -0.11 -6.29
CA GLN A 255 -26.46 0.05 -5.21
C GLN A 255 -27.76 0.67 -5.68
N ASN A 256 -27.72 1.58 -6.66
CA ASN A 256 -28.87 2.34 -7.17
C ASN A 256 -29.76 2.94 -6.06
N ARG A 257 -29.15 3.37 -4.98
CA ARG A 257 -29.75 4.00 -3.79
C ARG A 257 -28.74 4.88 -3.09
N VAL A 258 -29.22 5.67 -2.16
CA VAL A 258 -28.37 6.41 -1.22
C VAL A 258 -27.61 5.42 -0.33
N VAL A 259 -26.28 5.53 -0.28
CA VAL A 259 -25.39 4.64 0.48
C VAL A 259 -24.72 5.42 1.61
N PRO A 260 -24.97 5.03 2.87
CA PRO A 260 -24.34 5.64 4.03
C PRO A 260 -22.83 5.45 4.05
N LEU A 261 -22.07 6.41 4.62
CA LEU A 261 -20.61 6.33 4.72
C LEU A 261 -20.15 5.11 5.55
N SER A 262 -20.89 4.76 6.60
CA SER A 262 -20.60 3.56 7.40
C SER A 262 -20.61 2.29 6.54
N GLU A 263 -21.61 2.14 5.66
CA GLU A 263 -21.70 1.00 4.75
C GLU A 263 -20.57 0.98 3.71
N ILE A 264 -20.23 2.18 3.15
CA ILE A 264 -19.06 2.31 2.27
C ILE A 264 -17.79 1.89 3.03
N SER A 265 -17.63 2.34 4.27
CA SER A 265 -16.45 2.01 5.09
C SER A 265 -16.34 0.53 5.39
N ASP A 266 -17.44 -0.14 5.69
CA ASP A 266 -17.48 -1.58 5.93
C ASP A 266 -17.14 -2.38 4.66
N GLN A 267 -17.61 -1.92 3.49
CA GLN A 267 -17.29 -2.54 2.20
C GLN A 267 -15.80 -2.47 1.89
N PHE A 268 -15.14 -1.37 2.23
CA PHE A 268 -13.73 -1.11 1.94
C PHE A 268 -12.83 -1.22 3.18
N ALA A 269 -13.25 -1.95 4.22
CA ALA A 269 -12.47 -2.19 5.44
C ALA A 269 -11.30 -3.15 5.19
N PHE A 270 -10.41 -2.81 4.26
CA PHE A 270 -9.15 -3.50 4.05
C PHE A 270 -7.97 -2.60 4.45
N SER A 271 -6.79 -3.18 4.57
CA SER A 271 -5.62 -2.53 5.17
C SER A 271 -5.39 -1.11 4.64
N GLN A 272 -5.10 -0.19 5.57
CA GLN A 272 -4.69 1.19 5.32
C GLN A 272 -5.74 2.14 4.72
N LEU A 273 -6.97 1.67 4.46
CA LEU A 273 -8.07 2.51 4.00
C LEU A 273 -9.05 2.79 5.15
N TYR A 274 -9.01 4.00 5.67
CA TYR A 274 -9.83 4.46 6.80
C TYR A 274 -11.04 5.30 6.33
N PRO A 275 -12.10 5.42 7.15
CA PRO A 275 -13.29 6.20 6.80
C PRO A 275 -13.02 7.64 6.35
N TRP A 276 -12.00 8.31 6.94
CA TRP A 276 -11.63 9.68 6.54
C TRP A 276 -10.99 9.78 5.15
N HIS A 277 -10.40 8.71 4.63
CA HIS A 277 -9.94 8.67 3.24
C HIS A 277 -11.13 8.53 2.30
N LEU A 278 -12.08 7.66 2.63
CA LEU A 278 -13.28 7.43 1.83
C LEU A 278 -14.18 8.67 1.78
N ILE A 279 -14.44 9.34 2.90
CA ILE A 279 -15.20 10.59 2.90
C ILE A 279 -14.49 11.67 2.08
N SER A 280 -13.15 11.76 2.12
CA SER A 280 -12.41 12.72 1.31
C SER A 280 -12.57 12.44 -0.19
N ALA A 281 -12.57 11.17 -0.59
CA ALA A 281 -12.79 10.77 -1.98
C ALA A 281 -14.23 11.03 -2.44
N CYS A 282 -15.22 10.66 -1.63
CA CYS A 282 -16.64 10.94 -1.94
C CYS A 282 -16.93 12.44 -2.04
N ASP A 283 -16.42 13.25 -1.10
CA ASP A 283 -16.54 14.71 -1.14
C ASP A 283 -15.81 15.34 -2.33
N TRP A 284 -14.70 14.73 -2.78
CA TRP A 284 -14.02 15.18 -3.99
C TRP A 284 -14.84 14.87 -5.24
N LEU A 285 -15.42 13.66 -5.33
CA LEU A 285 -16.32 13.27 -6.42
C LEU A 285 -17.60 14.12 -6.45
N GLU A 286 -18.15 14.46 -5.29
CA GLU A 286 -19.31 15.37 -5.18
C GLU A 286 -18.98 16.75 -5.73
N ARG A 287 -17.87 17.37 -5.31
CA ARG A 287 -17.42 18.67 -5.85
C ARG A 287 -17.19 18.66 -7.36
N LYS A 288 -16.86 17.50 -7.93
CA LYS A 288 -16.73 17.30 -9.38
C LYS A 288 -18.07 16.98 -10.06
N GLY A 289 -19.19 17.00 -9.33
CA GLY A 289 -20.52 16.71 -9.86
C GLY A 289 -20.72 15.25 -10.30
N ARG A 290 -20.03 14.32 -9.66
CA ARG A 290 -20.05 12.88 -9.99
C ARG A 290 -20.78 12.03 -8.97
N LEU A 291 -21.01 12.57 -7.80
CA LEU A 291 -21.86 12.04 -6.74
C LEU A 291 -22.77 13.13 -6.22
N GLU A 292 -23.91 12.74 -5.70
CA GLU A 292 -24.77 13.58 -4.87
C GLU A 292 -24.49 13.24 -3.40
N LYS A 293 -24.26 14.26 -2.56
CA LYS A 293 -24.09 14.12 -1.12
C LYS A 293 -25.41 14.37 -0.41
N LEU A 294 -25.82 13.42 0.38
CA LEU A 294 -27.04 13.41 1.17
C LEU A 294 -26.71 13.09 2.63
N SER A 295 -27.72 12.90 3.46
CA SER A 295 -27.58 12.32 4.80
C SER A 295 -28.44 11.07 4.94
N ALA A 296 -28.04 10.20 5.87
CA ALA A 296 -28.79 9.02 6.23
C ALA A 296 -28.85 8.86 7.76
N PRO A 297 -29.93 8.31 8.32
CA PRO A 297 -30.04 8.09 9.75
C PRO A 297 -29.01 7.04 10.22
N PHE A 298 -28.37 7.30 11.34
CA PHE A 298 -27.35 6.46 11.93
C PHE A 298 -27.54 6.32 13.45
N LYS A 299 -27.40 5.10 13.95
CA LYS A 299 -27.41 4.82 15.40
C LYS A 299 -25.98 4.68 15.90
N LEU A 300 -25.55 5.54 16.81
CA LEU A 300 -24.20 5.50 17.40
C LEU A 300 -23.89 4.18 18.09
N THR A 301 -24.89 3.53 18.67
CA THR A 301 -24.78 2.19 19.25
C THR A 301 -25.97 1.35 18.84
N LYS A 302 -25.82 0.01 18.88
CA LYS A 302 -26.93 -0.92 18.60
C LYS A 302 -28.15 -0.75 19.50
N ARG A 303 -28.00 -0.04 20.65
CA ARG A 303 -29.06 0.20 21.64
C ARG A 303 -29.49 1.66 21.69
N SER A 304 -28.93 2.54 20.83
CA SER A 304 -29.36 3.95 20.78
C SER A 304 -30.83 4.02 20.39
N VAL A 305 -31.59 4.82 21.16
CA VAL A 305 -32.99 5.15 20.86
C VAL A 305 -33.01 6.30 19.86
N GLU A 306 -32.09 7.26 20.03
CA GLU A 306 -31.98 8.41 19.14
C GLU A 306 -31.10 8.10 17.94
N GLU A 307 -31.49 8.63 16.78
CA GLU A 307 -30.76 8.58 15.54
C GLU A 307 -30.10 9.95 15.31
N VAL A 308 -28.85 9.89 14.85
CA VAL A 308 -28.12 11.04 14.31
C VAL A 308 -27.97 10.85 12.80
N GLU A 309 -27.45 11.82 12.09
CA GLU A 309 -27.24 11.70 10.66
C GLU A 309 -25.77 11.49 10.34
N GLU A 310 -25.50 10.61 9.39
CA GLU A 310 -24.17 10.43 8.78
C GLU A 310 -24.19 10.86 7.31
N PRO A 311 -23.03 11.24 6.73
CA PRO A 311 -22.92 11.47 5.30
C PRO A 311 -23.32 10.24 4.51
N ALA A 312 -24.08 10.44 3.44
CA ALA A 312 -24.44 9.39 2.50
C ALA A 312 -24.28 9.90 1.06
N TYR A 313 -24.10 9.00 0.12
CA TYR A 313 -23.79 9.35 -1.26
C TYR A 313 -24.69 8.56 -2.22
N PHE A 314 -25.08 9.23 -3.29
CA PHE A 314 -25.81 8.65 -4.40
C PHE A 314 -25.02 8.86 -5.69
N MET A 315 -25.00 7.83 -6.54
CA MET A 315 -24.43 7.89 -7.88
C MET A 315 -25.52 7.58 -8.89
N ASP A 316 -25.81 8.56 -9.74
CA ASP A 316 -26.69 8.35 -10.88
C ASP A 316 -26.00 7.45 -11.91
N SER A 317 -26.72 6.50 -12.47
CA SER A 317 -26.20 5.43 -13.36
C SER A 317 -25.96 5.90 -14.80
#